data_0deb8daea4f938ec6402a1f0d7d8ab58
#
_entry.id   0deb8daea4f938ec6402a1f0d7d8ab58
#
_cell.length_a   1.000
_cell.length_b   1.000
_cell.length_c   1.000
_cell.angle_alpha   90.00
_cell.angle_beta   90.00
_cell.angle_gamma   90.00
#
_symmetry.space_group_name_H-M   'P 1'
#
loop_
_entity.id
_entity.type
_entity.pdbx_description
1 polymer ?
#
loop_
_entity_poly.entity_id
_entity_poly.type
_entity_poly.pdbx_seq_one_letter_code
_entity_poly.pdbx_strand_id
1 'polypeptide(L)'
;MAHVTPPIMLPRLISGLSEIAANHDALICDVWGVVHDGARHHPAAAEALYRFKEKHGPVVLLTNAPRVPAEVQIQCTSYGLPPDCYDAIVSSGGAARDDLAIRARDKTLLLHYIGPDRDLPMIAGLDIRRAPIEEAKVALAIGLRDDMTETPDMYAVELKAMRARGITMVCANPDLVVHRGERLLYCAGSLAKAYEALGGEVVYYGKPHRPIYDSALAAAALAAKAANKQSPKRPLAVGDGLLTDIKGANGAGLEALFIADGVHGEETQPYTGEHMESLFLRFGAKASAVTRALKW
;
A
#
# COMPACT_ATOMS: atom_id res chain seq x y z
N MET A 1 -34.71 14.87 23.35
CA MET A 1 -34.02 15.42 22.15
C MET A 1 -33.89 14.28 21.16
N ALA A 2 -34.56 14.35 20.03
CA ALA A 2 -34.46 13.33 18.99
C ALA A 2 -33.05 13.39 18.38
N HIS A 3 -32.28 12.30 18.46
CA HIS A 3 -31.04 12.14 17.69
C HIS A 3 -31.41 12.17 16.21
N VAL A 4 -31.20 13.31 15.57
CA VAL A 4 -31.24 13.41 14.12
C VAL A 4 -29.96 12.73 13.62
N THR A 5 -30.08 11.49 13.14
CA THR A 5 -29.01 10.83 12.43
C THR A 5 -28.68 11.68 11.21
N PRO A 6 -27.43 12.12 11.01
CA PRO A 6 -27.08 12.89 9.82
C PRO A 6 -27.46 12.09 8.57
N PRO A 7 -27.88 12.74 7.47
CA PRO A 7 -28.26 12.05 6.26
C PRO A 7 -27.07 11.20 5.76
N ILE A 8 -27.32 9.93 5.49
CA ILE A 8 -26.36 9.01 4.87
C ILE A 8 -26.08 9.60 3.47
N MET A 9 -24.87 10.11 3.28
CA MET A 9 -24.44 10.57 1.96
C MET A 9 -23.92 9.35 1.19
N LEU A 10 -24.73 8.87 0.24
CA LEU A 10 -24.32 7.80 -0.66
C LEU A 10 -23.08 8.22 -1.46
N PRO A 11 -22.15 7.27 -1.70
CA PRO A 11 -20.97 7.58 -2.51
C PRO A 11 -21.40 7.92 -3.95
N ARG A 12 -20.75 8.92 -4.53
CA ARG A 12 -21.05 9.35 -5.90
C ARG A 12 -20.51 8.33 -6.89
N LEU A 13 -21.38 7.71 -7.68
CA LEU A 13 -20.96 6.88 -8.81
C LEU A 13 -20.55 7.81 -9.97
N ILE A 14 -19.31 7.69 -10.43
CA ILE A 14 -18.74 8.52 -11.50
C ILE A 14 -18.29 7.66 -12.68
N SER A 15 -18.28 8.27 -13.86
CA SER A 15 -17.81 7.61 -15.08
C SER A 15 -16.30 7.66 -15.25
N GLY A 16 -15.63 8.65 -14.64
CA GLY A 16 -14.19 8.82 -14.70
C GLY A 16 -13.70 9.89 -13.73
N LEU A 17 -12.38 9.95 -13.53
CA LEU A 17 -11.69 10.86 -12.61
C LEU A 17 -11.97 12.34 -12.93
N SER A 18 -12.17 12.68 -14.22
CA SER A 18 -12.43 14.06 -14.68
C SER A 18 -13.62 14.73 -13.99
N GLU A 19 -14.61 13.96 -13.51
CA GLU A 19 -15.78 14.51 -12.84
C GLU A 19 -15.49 15.12 -11.46
N ILE A 20 -14.39 14.70 -10.82
CA ILE A 20 -14.00 15.16 -9.48
C ILE A 20 -12.60 15.78 -9.43
N ALA A 21 -11.80 15.62 -10.49
CA ALA A 21 -10.39 16.03 -10.52
C ALA A 21 -10.17 17.51 -10.13
N ALA A 22 -11.05 18.41 -10.53
CA ALA A 22 -10.95 19.86 -10.21
C ALA A 22 -11.05 20.17 -8.70
N ASN A 23 -11.57 19.25 -7.89
CA ASN A 23 -11.67 19.40 -6.44
C ASN A 23 -10.38 19.04 -5.71
N HIS A 24 -9.42 18.44 -6.40
CA HIS A 24 -8.20 17.87 -5.81
C HIS A 24 -6.94 18.46 -6.46
N ASP A 25 -5.85 18.45 -5.69
CA ASP A 25 -4.58 19.05 -6.07
C ASP A 25 -3.38 18.09 -5.96
N ALA A 26 -3.63 16.82 -5.64
CA ALA A 26 -2.70 15.69 -5.75
C ALA A 26 -3.46 14.37 -5.83
N LEU A 27 -2.85 13.33 -6.41
CA LEU A 27 -3.31 11.95 -6.33
C LEU A 27 -2.31 11.10 -5.55
N ILE A 28 -2.84 10.26 -4.64
CA ILE A 28 -2.14 9.16 -4.00
C ILE A 28 -2.80 7.88 -4.52
N CYS A 29 -2.20 7.25 -5.51
CA CYS A 29 -2.84 6.19 -6.28
C CYS A 29 -2.21 4.83 -5.99
N ASP A 30 -3.05 3.85 -5.65
CA ASP A 30 -2.63 2.45 -5.61
C ASP A 30 -2.13 1.97 -6.98
N VAL A 31 -1.36 0.89 -6.97
CA VAL A 31 -0.68 0.37 -8.16
C VAL A 31 -1.33 -0.92 -8.65
N TRP A 32 -1.35 -1.98 -7.83
CA TRP A 32 -1.90 -3.27 -8.21
C TRP A 32 -3.43 -3.21 -8.24
N GLY A 33 -4.07 -3.72 -9.31
CA GLY A 33 -5.52 -3.68 -9.49
C GLY A 33 -6.05 -2.34 -10.02
N VAL A 34 -5.29 -1.25 -9.87
CA VAL A 34 -5.67 0.09 -10.33
C VAL A 34 -4.89 0.52 -11.56
N VAL A 35 -3.56 0.39 -11.53
CA VAL A 35 -2.66 0.85 -12.61
C VAL A 35 -2.20 -0.32 -13.47
N HIS A 36 -2.06 -1.52 -12.91
CA HIS A 36 -1.70 -2.75 -13.63
C HIS A 36 -2.33 -3.99 -12.98
N ASP A 37 -2.38 -5.08 -13.74
CA ASP A 37 -2.90 -6.39 -13.32
C ASP A 37 -1.80 -7.42 -12.97
N GLY A 38 -0.54 -6.98 -12.91
CA GLY A 38 0.62 -7.83 -12.65
C GLY A 38 1.25 -8.41 -13.91
N ALA A 39 0.68 -8.17 -15.10
CA ALA A 39 1.21 -8.57 -16.39
C ALA A 39 1.39 -7.38 -17.34
N ARG A 40 0.47 -6.43 -17.28
CA ARG A 40 0.45 -5.23 -18.12
C ARG A 40 -0.20 -4.07 -17.38
N HIS A 41 0.13 -2.85 -17.77
CA HIS A 41 -0.56 -1.67 -17.26
C HIS A 41 -1.95 -1.52 -17.89
N HIS A 42 -2.80 -0.74 -17.23
CA HIS A 42 -4.09 -0.32 -17.74
C HIS A 42 -3.94 1.03 -18.48
N PRO A 43 -4.04 1.08 -19.85
CA PRO A 43 -3.80 2.31 -20.60
C PRO A 43 -4.69 3.48 -20.18
N ALA A 44 -5.97 3.20 -19.85
CA ALA A 44 -6.91 4.23 -19.40
C ALA A 44 -6.50 4.83 -18.03
N ALA A 45 -5.92 4.02 -17.14
CA ALA A 45 -5.41 4.49 -15.87
C ALA A 45 -4.16 5.38 -16.08
N ALA A 46 -3.21 4.93 -16.90
CA ALA A 46 -2.02 5.74 -17.25
C ALA A 46 -2.42 7.10 -17.84
N GLU A 47 -3.39 7.13 -18.75
CA GLU A 47 -3.92 8.37 -19.32
C GLU A 47 -4.58 9.26 -18.25
N ALA A 48 -5.36 8.69 -17.34
CA ALA A 48 -6.00 9.44 -16.27
C ALA A 48 -4.98 10.08 -15.33
N LEU A 49 -3.94 9.33 -14.93
CA LEU A 49 -2.84 9.83 -14.11
C LEU A 49 -2.09 10.96 -14.81
N TYR A 50 -1.74 10.77 -16.09
CA TYR A 50 -1.05 11.78 -16.90
C TYR A 50 -1.85 13.08 -17.00
N ARG A 51 -3.16 12.98 -17.34
CA ARG A 51 -4.04 14.16 -17.44
C ARG A 51 -4.21 14.88 -16.13
N PHE A 52 -4.31 14.14 -15.01
CA PHE A 52 -4.40 14.75 -13.70
C PHE A 52 -3.11 15.50 -13.34
N LYS A 53 -1.96 14.85 -13.55
CA LYS A 53 -0.65 15.45 -13.30
C LYS A 53 -0.45 16.76 -14.06
N GLU A 54 -0.78 16.78 -15.35
CA GLU A 54 -0.65 17.96 -16.19
C GLU A 54 -1.55 19.13 -15.72
N LYS A 55 -2.79 18.83 -15.32
CA LYS A 55 -3.80 19.87 -15.11
C LYS A 55 -4.00 20.27 -13.66
N HIS A 56 -3.81 19.36 -12.73
CA HIS A 56 -4.24 19.57 -11.34
C HIS A 56 -3.07 19.53 -10.35
N GLY A 57 -2.24 18.49 -10.35
CA GLY A 57 -1.15 18.40 -9.40
C GLY A 57 -0.39 17.08 -9.45
N PRO A 58 0.55 16.88 -8.51
CA PRO A 58 1.41 15.71 -8.50
C PRO A 58 0.64 14.40 -8.32
N VAL A 59 1.19 13.36 -8.91
CA VAL A 59 0.71 11.99 -8.80
C VAL A 59 1.78 11.14 -8.11
N VAL A 60 1.42 10.52 -6.99
CA VAL A 60 2.26 9.59 -6.24
C VAL A 60 1.64 8.20 -6.31
N LEU A 61 2.40 7.24 -6.78
CA LEU A 61 2.02 5.82 -6.74
C LEU A 61 2.33 5.27 -5.34
N LEU A 62 1.36 4.60 -4.72
CA LEU A 62 1.44 4.06 -3.37
C LEU A 62 1.17 2.56 -3.36
N THR A 63 2.14 1.74 -2.95
CA THR A 63 2.03 0.27 -3.02
C THR A 63 2.50 -0.43 -1.74
N ASN A 64 1.87 -1.57 -1.42
CA ASN A 64 2.32 -2.49 -0.37
C ASN A 64 3.46 -3.41 -0.81
N ALA A 65 3.97 -3.26 -2.04
CA ALA A 65 5.10 -4.05 -2.52
C ALA A 65 6.30 -3.95 -1.56
N PRO A 66 6.90 -5.09 -1.15
CA PRO A 66 8.04 -5.13 -0.24
C PRO A 66 9.37 -4.83 -0.95
N ARG A 67 9.37 -3.91 -1.90
CA ARG A 67 10.50 -3.53 -2.74
C ARG A 67 10.78 -2.05 -2.61
N VAL A 68 12.02 -1.66 -2.86
CA VAL A 68 12.38 -0.24 -2.92
C VAL A 68 11.72 0.44 -4.13
N PRO A 69 11.43 1.76 -4.06
CA PRO A 69 10.73 2.48 -5.14
C PRO A 69 11.35 2.31 -6.53
N ALA A 70 12.68 2.26 -6.62
CA ALA A 70 13.37 2.05 -7.90
C ALA A 70 13.06 0.69 -8.56
N GLU A 71 12.94 -0.37 -7.76
CA GLU A 71 12.57 -1.70 -8.27
C GLU A 71 11.09 -1.76 -8.68
N VAL A 72 10.21 -1.07 -7.94
CA VAL A 72 8.80 -0.92 -8.33
C VAL A 72 8.69 -0.15 -9.65
N GLN A 73 9.50 0.90 -9.86
CA GLN A 73 9.56 1.63 -11.12
C GLN A 73 9.98 0.74 -12.28
N ILE A 74 11.04 -0.05 -12.11
CA ILE A 74 11.49 -1.01 -13.13
C ILE A 74 10.36 -1.98 -13.50
N GLN A 75 9.67 -2.50 -12.49
CA GLN A 75 8.53 -3.41 -12.68
C GLN A 75 7.39 -2.73 -13.44
N CYS A 76 6.94 -1.55 -13.03
CA CYS A 76 5.88 -0.79 -13.71
C CYS A 76 6.26 -0.49 -15.17
N THR A 77 7.52 -0.11 -15.41
CA THR A 77 8.03 0.12 -16.78
C THR A 77 8.03 -1.16 -17.62
N SER A 78 8.37 -2.32 -17.02
CA SER A 78 8.32 -3.61 -17.72
C SER A 78 6.91 -4.03 -18.12
N TYR A 79 5.88 -3.55 -17.41
CA TYR A 79 4.46 -3.72 -17.75
C TYR A 79 3.96 -2.67 -18.74
N GLY A 80 4.84 -1.76 -19.18
CA GLY A 80 4.56 -0.72 -20.16
C GLY A 80 3.97 0.57 -19.59
N LEU A 81 3.96 0.75 -18.25
CA LEU A 81 3.50 2.00 -17.64
C LEU A 81 4.44 3.16 -18.01
N PRO A 82 3.95 4.24 -18.65
CA PRO A 82 4.76 5.40 -18.96
C PRO A 82 5.28 6.09 -17.69
N PRO A 83 6.58 6.38 -17.57
CA PRO A 83 7.14 6.99 -16.36
C PRO A 83 6.76 8.46 -16.17
N ASP A 84 6.21 9.10 -17.17
CA ASP A 84 5.76 10.50 -17.15
C ASP A 84 4.34 10.67 -16.56
N CYS A 85 3.59 9.59 -16.35
CA CYS A 85 2.24 9.66 -15.78
C CYS A 85 2.22 9.80 -14.24
N TYR A 86 3.35 9.74 -13.56
CA TYR A 86 3.46 9.98 -12.12
C TYR A 86 4.74 10.75 -11.77
N ASP A 87 4.87 11.22 -10.53
CA ASP A 87 6.02 12.01 -10.05
C ASP A 87 6.89 11.24 -9.07
N ALA A 88 6.29 10.34 -8.29
CA ALA A 88 7.00 9.55 -7.29
C ALA A 88 6.32 8.20 -7.05
N ILE A 89 7.09 7.27 -6.49
CA ILE A 89 6.61 5.99 -5.99
C ILE A 89 6.95 5.91 -4.51
N VAL A 90 5.97 5.53 -3.69
CA VAL A 90 6.14 5.20 -2.26
C VAL A 90 5.73 3.75 -2.09
N SER A 91 6.61 2.95 -1.53
CA SER A 91 6.40 1.52 -1.31
C SER A 91 6.59 1.12 0.15
N SER A 92 5.91 0.08 0.56
CA SER A 92 6.05 -0.49 1.89
C SER A 92 7.50 -0.92 2.16
N GLY A 93 8.15 -1.55 1.18
CA GLY A 93 9.57 -1.91 1.27
C GLY A 93 10.48 -0.69 1.43
N GLY A 94 10.22 0.39 0.69
CA GLY A 94 10.98 1.64 0.84
C GLY A 94 10.87 2.22 2.24
N ALA A 95 9.64 2.34 2.76
CA ALA A 95 9.39 2.86 4.11
C ALA A 95 10.03 1.97 5.21
N ALA A 96 9.94 0.64 5.06
CA ALA A 96 10.60 -0.29 5.97
C ALA A 96 12.14 -0.16 5.91
N ARG A 97 12.71 0.04 4.71
CA ARG A 97 14.15 0.27 4.52
C ARG A 97 14.61 1.54 5.22
N ASP A 98 13.84 2.63 5.12
CA ASP A 98 14.17 3.90 5.77
C ASP A 98 14.21 3.76 7.30
N ASP A 99 13.26 3.03 7.89
CA ASP A 99 13.29 2.69 9.32
C ASP A 99 14.54 1.86 9.70
N LEU A 100 14.83 0.83 8.91
CA LEU A 100 16.01 0.01 9.14
C LEU A 100 17.31 0.81 9.03
N ALA A 101 17.39 1.76 8.10
CA ALA A 101 18.55 2.67 7.98
C ALA A 101 18.71 3.55 9.23
N ILE A 102 17.57 4.03 9.79
CA ILE A 102 17.59 4.79 11.06
C ILE A 102 18.10 3.91 12.22
N ARG A 103 17.62 2.67 12.34
CA ARG A 103 18.05 1.72 13.37
C ARG A 103 19.51 1.31 13.25
N ALA A 104 20.05 1.30 12.04
CA ALA A 104 21.45 0.96 11.75
C ALA A 104 22.42 2.16 11.80
N ARG A 105 21.95 3.39 12.14
CA ARG A 105 22.74 4.63 12.00
C ARG A 105 24.01 4.65 12.86
N ASP A 106 23.91 4.18 14.10
CA ASP A 106 24.99 4.33 15.09
C ASP A 106 25.79 3.04 15.31
N LYS A 107 25.32 1.93 14.77
CA LYS A 107 25.96 0.60 14.89
C LYS A 107 25.35 -0.39 13.94
N THR A 108 26.14 -1.41 13.54
CA THR A 108 25.67 -2.53 12.74
C THR A 108 24.43 -3.18 13.36
N LEU A 109 23.32 -3.19 12.62
CA LEU A 109 22.08 -3.80 13.04
C LEU A 109 22.11 -5.32 12.80
N LEU A 110 21.94 -6.10 13.85
CA LEU A 110 21.78 -7.57 13.75
C LEU A 110 20.33 -7.89 13.44
N LEU A 111 20.08 -8.37 12.22
CA LEU A 111 18.75 -8.54 11.65
C LEU A 111 18.44 -10.01 11.40
N HIS A 112 17.33 -10.51 11.95
CA HIS A 112 16.74 -11.77 11.52
C HIS A 112 15.88 -11.55 10.28
N TYR A 113 16.24 -12.20 9.16
CA TYR A 113 15.60 -11.98 7.87
C TYR A 113 14.61 -13.13 7.56
N ILE A 114 13.36 -12.77 7.26
CA ILE A 114 12.31 -13.69 6.81
C ILE A 114 11.83 -13.23 5.44
N GLY A 115 12.18 -13.98 4.43
CA GLY A 115 11.82 -13.66 3.04
C GLY A 115 12.69 -14.42 2.04
N PRO A 116 12.35 -14.36 0.75
CA PRO A 116 13.13 -15.01 -0.29
C PRO A 116 14.44 -14.25 -0.55
N ASP A 117 15.49 -14.98 -0.93
CA ASP A 117 16.81 -14.37 -1.18
C ASP A 117 16.82 -13.37 -2.35
N ARG A 118 15.86 -13.47 -3.27
CA ARG A 118 15.69 -12.50 -4.37
C ARG A 118 15.39 -11.07 -3.89
N ASP A 119 14.86 -10.92 -2.68
CA ASP A 119 14.49 -9.62 -2.10
C ASP A 119 15.54 -9.07 -1.13
N LEU A 120 16.70 -9.71 -0.98
CA LEU A 120 17.86 -9.21 -0.21
C LEU A 120 18.37 -7.82 -0.67
N PRO A 121 18.26 -7.42 -1.95
CA PRO A 121 18.60 -6.05 -2.35
C PRO A 121 17.89 -4.97 -1.53
N MET A 122 16.74 -5.29 -0.91
CA MET A 122 16.00 -4.39 -0.02
C MET A 122 16.85 -3.88 1.17
N ILE A 123 17.82 -4.64 1.66
CA ILE A 123 18.72 -4.23 2.75
C ILE A 123 20.16 -3.93 2.28
N ALA A 124 20.44 -4.05 0.99
CA ALA A 124 21.77 -3.80 0.45
C ALA A 124 22.24 -2.36 0.70
N GLY A 125 23.52 -2.20 1.07
CA GLY A 125 24.12 -0.89 1.34
C GLY A 125 23.76 -0.27 2.69
N LEU A 126 22.96 -0.94 3.54
CA LEU A 126 22.74 -0.57 4.93
C LEU A 126 23.77 -1.27 5.83
N ASP A 127 24.11 -0.65 6.97
CA ASP A 127 24.97 -1.29 7.98
C ASP A 127 24.18 -2.35 8.76
N ILE A 128 23.78 -3.41 8.03
CA ILE A 128 22.98 -4.52 8.52
C ILE A 128 23.75 -5.82 8.30
N ARG A 129 23.76 -6.66 9.33
CA ARG A 129 24.24 -8.03 9.26
C ARG A 129 23.11 -8.99 9.58
N ARG A 130 22.83 -9.92 8.68
CA ARG A 130 21.90 -11.02 8.97
C ARG A 130 22.47 -11.86 10.13
N ALA A 131 21.60 -12.19 11.06
CA ALA A 131 21.95 -12.92 12.27
C ALA A 131 20.88 -13.97 12.59
N PRO A 132 21.24 -15.06 13.28
CA PRO A 132 20.27 -15.98 13.83
C PRO A 132 19.44 -15.30 14.93
N ILE A 133 18.31 -15.91 15.30
CA ILE A 133 17.37 -15.33 16.29
C ILE A 133 18.07 -15.02 17.61
N GLU A 134 19.04 -15.83 18.01
CA GLU A 134 19.78 -15.71 19.27
C GLU A 134 20.56 -14.40 19.37
N GLU A 135 20.99 -13.84 18.24
CA GLU A 135 21.79 -12.60 18.18
C GLU A 135 20.96 -11.39 17.71
N ALA A 136 19.90 -11.65 16.96
CA ALA A 136 19.11 -10.59 16.32
C ALA A 136 18.49 -9.62 17.31
N LYS A 137 18.39 -8.36 16.89
CA LYS A 137 17.75 -7.25 17.64
C LYS A 137 16.40 -6.88 17.06
N VAL A 138 16.20 -7.16 15.78
CA VAL A 138 14.97 -6.91 15.04
C VAL A 138 14.81 -8.03 14.00
N ALA A 139 13.58 -8.34 13.63
CA ALA A 139 13.28 -9.21 12.49
C ALA A 139 12.68 -8.39 11.36
N LEU A 140 13.04 -8.70 10.12
CA LEU A 140 12.43 -8.15 8.92
C LEU A 140 11.66 -9.25 8.21
N ALA A 141 10.35 -9.08 8.08
CA ALA A 141 9.48 -9.95 7.28
C ALA A 141 9.12 -9.25 5.96
N ILE A 142 9.59 -9.79 4.85
CA ILE A 142 9.29 -9.32 3.49
C ILE A 142 8.21 -10.22 2.86
N GLY A 143 8.24 -11.50 3.17
CA GLY A 143 7.36 -12.55 2.68
C GLY A 143 7.76 -13.89 3.28
N LEU A 144 7.19 -14.97 2.78
CA LEU A 144 7.66 -16.32 3.07
C LEU A 144 8.95 -16.58 2.30
N ARG A 145 9.79 -17.52 2.76
CA ARG A 145 11.06 -17.85 2.07
C ARG A 145 10.80 -18.47 0.70
N ASP A 146 9.81 -19.36 0.64
CA ASP A 146 9.25 -19.87 -0.62
C ASP A 146 7.74 -19.58 -0.64
N ASP A 147 7.34 -18.50 -1.32
CA ASP A 147 5.95 -18.08 -1.45
C ASP A 147 5.06 -19.06 -2.24
N MET A 148 5.66 -20.04 -2.92
CA MET A 148 4.94 -21.03 -3.74
C MET A 148 4.54 -22.28 -2.95
N THR A 149 5.26 -22.61 -1.89
CA THR A 149 5.10 -23.89 -1.17
C THR A 149 4.88 -23.75 0.32
N GLU A 150 5.31 -22.64 0.92
CA GLU A 150 5.22 -22.44 2.36
C GLU A 150 3.90 -21.81 2.80
N THR A 151 3.54 -22.08 4.06
CA THR A 151 2.39 -21.46 4.74
C THR A 151 2.84 -20.82 6.06
N PRO A 152 2.09 -19.86 6.61
CA PRO A 152 2.46 -19.21 7.88
C PRO A 152 2.66 -20.16 9.05
N ASP A 153 1.92 -21.29 9.08
CA ASP A 153 2.02 -22.28 10.17
C ASP A 153 3.41 -22.93 10.24
N MET A 154 4.12 -23.04 9.11
CA MET A 154 5.48 -23.60 9.06
C MET A 154 6.49 -22.75 9.84
N TYR A 155 6.15 -21.49 10.13
CA TYR A 155 6.99 -20.55 10.90
C TYR A 155 6.69 -20.54 12.40
N ALA A 156 5.77 -21.37 12.89
CA ALA A 156 5.29 -21.33 14.28
C ALA A 156 6.43 -21.45 15.32
N VAL A 157 7.41 -22.31 15.09
CA VAL A 157 8.57 -22.51 15.99
C VAL A 157 9.46 -21.27 16.00
N GLU A 158 9.74 -20.74 14.82
CA GLU A 158 10.55 -19.53 14.63
C GLU A 158 9.92 -18.29 15.29
N LEU A 159 8.63 -18.08 15.06
CA LEU A 159 7.88 -16.96 15.65
C LEU A 159 7.81 -17.06 17.19
N LYS A 160 7.64 -18.27 17.75
CA LYS A 160 7.72 -18.49 19.19
C LYS A 160 9.09 -18.16 19.77
N ALA A 161 10.18 -18.55 19.08
CA ALA A 161 11.54 -18.22 19.50
C ALA A 161 11.79 -16.71 19.46
N MET A 162 11.33 -16.01 18.41
CA MET A 162 11.39 -14.55 18.32
C MET A 162 10.62 -13.89 19.47
N ARG A 163 9.38 -14.38 19.74
CA ARG A 163 8.55 -13.84 20.84
C ARG A 163 9.21 -14.01 22.20
N ALA A 164 9.80 -15.19 22.48
CA ALA A 164 10.49 -15.47 23.75
C ALA A 164 11.66 -14.52 24.00
N ARG A 165 12.23 -13.93 22.96
CA ARG A 165 13.33 -12.96 23.01
C ARG A 165 12.89 -11.49 22.92
N GLY A 166 11.59 -11.24 22.77
CA GLY A 166 11.04 -9.88 22.61
C GLY A 166 11.52 -9.17 21.33
N ILE A 167 11.74 -9.91 20.25
CA ILE A 167 12.19 -9.32 18.97
C ILE A 167 11.02 -8.59 18.32
N THR A 168 11.19 -7.30 18.02
CA THR A 168 10.22 -6.55 17.20
C THR A 168 10.31 -6.98 15.75
N MET A 169 9.17 -7.30 15.11
CA MET A 169 9.09 -7.60 13.69
C MET A 169 8.79 -6.33 12.89
N VAL A 170 9.61 -6.02 11.91
CA VAL A 170 9.34 -5.03 10.85
C VAL A 170 8.67 -5.77 9.70
N CYS A 171 7.40 -5.47 9.44
CA CYS A 171 6.63 -6.05 8.35
C CYS A 171 6.65 -5.11 7.13
N ALA A 172 7.34 -5.53 6.06
CA ALA A 172 7.52 -4.73 4.85
C ALA A 172 6.42 -4.95 3.79
N ASN A 173 5.44 -5.80 4.06
CA ASN A 173 4.24 -6.02 3.24
C ASN A 173 3.06 -6.40 4.14
N PRO A 174 2.16 -5.47 4.49
CA PRO A 174 1.03 -5.74 5.37
C PRO A 174 -0.06 -6.65 4.79
N ASP A 175 -0.06 -6.89 3.48
CA ASP A 175 -1.05 -7.76 2.85
C ASP A 175 -0.94 -9.17 3.44
N LEU A 176 -2.09 -9.82 3.65
CA LEU A 176 -2.13 -11.19 4.15
C LEU A 176 -1.84 -12.18 3.03
N VAL A 177 -2.42 -11.90 1.87
CA VAL A 177 -2.34 -12.73 0.67
C VAL A 177 -2.37 -11.85 -0.57
N VAL A 178 -1.88 -12.38 -1.69
CA VAL A 178 -1.94 -11.74 -3.00
C VAL A 178 -2.25 -12.79 -4.06
N HIS A 179 -3.03 -12.43 -5.08
CA HIS A 179 -3.24 -13.27 -6.25
C HIS A 179 -2.07 -13.14 -7.23
N ARG A 180 -1.55 -14.28 -7.68
CA ARG A 180 -0.59 -14.36 -8.79
C ARG A 180 -1.14 -15.32 -9.84
N GLY A 181 -1.86 -14.75 -10.81
CA GLY A 181 -2.73 -15.54 -11.67
C GLY A 181 -3.86 -16.17 -10.86
N GLU A 182 -4.08 -17.47 -11.00
CA GLU A 182 -5.10 -18.22 -10.24
C GLU A 182 -4.64 -18.64 -8.83
N ARG A 183 -3.38 -18.38 -8.46
CA ARG A 183 -2.83 -18.81 -7.17
C ARG A 183 -2.93 -17.70 -6.14
N LEU A 184 -3.34 -18.09 -4.94
CA LEU A 184 -3.29 -17.25 -3.75
C LEU A 184 -1.96 -17.51 -3.02
N LEU A 185 -1.16 -16.48 -2.85
CA LEU A 185 0.15 -16.53 -2.18
C LEU A 185 0.08 -15.76 -0.87
N TYR A 186 0.69 -16.32 0.18
CA TYR A 186 0.82 -15.64 1.46
C TYR A 186 1.88 -14.52 1.39
N CYS A 187 1.59 -13.38 2.02
CA CYS A 187 2.49 -12.26 2.18
C CYS A 187 3.02 -12.16 3.61
N ALA A 188 3.96 -11.22 3.85
CA ALA A 188 4.54 -11.01 5.18
C ALA A 188 3.49 -10.64 6.25
N GLY A 189 2.40 -10.00 5.88
CA GLY A 189 1.29 -9.68 6.79
C GLY A 189 0.68 -10.92 7.45
N SER A 190 0.68 -12.07 6.77
CA SER A 190 0.22 -13.33 7.36
C SER A 190 1.14 -13.82 8.49
N LEU A 191 2.46 -13.66 8.33
CA LEU A 191 3.45 -13.95 9.37
C LEU A 191 3.34 -12.95 10.53
N ALA A 192 3.17 -11.68 10.21
CA ALA A 192 2.98 -10.61 11.20
C ALA A 192 1.74 -10.86 12.06
N LYS A 193 0.62 -11.24 11.43
CA LYS A 193 -0.61 -11.63 12.12
C LYS A 193 -0.42 -12.82 13.05
N ALA A 194 0.29 -13.86 12.59
CA ALA A 194 0.63 -15.03 13.40
C ALA A 194 1.55 -14.64 14.58
N TYR A 195 2.47 -13.70 14.38
CA TYR A 195 3.35 -13.20 15.42
C TYR A 195 2.61 -12.38 16.49
N GLU A 196 1.70 -11.48 16.07
CA GLU A 196 0.82 -10.73 16.98
C GLU A 196 -0.06 -11.67 17.83
N ALA A 197 -0.59 -12.75 17.24
CA ALA A 197 -1.38 -13.75 17.97
C ALA A 197 -0.59 -14.45 19.08
N LEU A 198 0.74 -14.50 18.98
CA LEU A 198 1.65 -14.96 20.03
C LEU A 198 2.03 -13.84 21.03
N GLY A 199 1.49 -12.63 20.90
CA GLY A 199 1.84 -11.45 21.67
C GLY A 199 3.17 -10.81 21.24
N GLY A 200 3.63 -11.04 20.02
CA GLY A 200 4.80 -10.39 19.43
C GLY A 200 4.50 -8.95 19.04
N GLU A 201 5.52 -8.10 19.08
CA GLU A 201 5.43 -6.73 18.62
C GLU A 201 5.70 -6.65 17.11
N VAL A 202 4.81 -5.98 16.36
CA VAL A 202 4.95 -5.77 14.91
C VAL A 202 4.87 -4.29 14.58
N VAL A 203 5.81 -3.81 13.76
CA VAL A 203 5.76 -2.49 13.13
C VAL A 203 5.47 -2.68 11.65
N TYR A 204 4.32 -2.17 11.22
CA TYR A 204 3.86 -2.30 9.84
C TYR A 204 4.25 -1.09 9.00
N TYR A 205 4.85 -1.35 7.84
CA TYR A 205 5.09 -0.37 6.79
C TYR A 205 4.23 -0.70 5.58
N GLY A 206 3.25 0.14 5.31
CA GLY A 206 2.30 -0.04 4.22
C GLY A 206 0.86 0.32 4.60
N LYS A 207 -0.03 0.30 3.60
CA LYS A 207 -1.47 0.53 3.77
C LYS A 207 -2.10 -0.60 4.60
N PRO A 208 -3.01 -0.30 5.55
CA PRO A 208 -3.67 0.98 5.82
C PRO A 208 -2.96 1.86 6.86
N HIS A 209 -1.73 1.56 7.25
CA HIS A 209 -1.05 2.22 8.36
C HIS A 209 -0.64 3.65 7.99
N ARG A 210 -0.82 4.59 8.93
CA ARG A 210 -0.61 6.03 8.75
C ARG A 210 0.76 6.41 8.18
N PRO A 211 1.90 5.81 8.59
CA PRO A 211 3.22 6.26 8.16
C PRO A 211 3.44 6.26 6.65
N ILE A 212 2.85 5.31 5.91
CA ILE A 212 3.04 5.25 4.46
C ILE A 212 2.28 6.38 3.75
N TYR A 213 1.12 6.81 4.29
CA TYR A 213 0.39 7.97 3.78
C TYR A 213 1.13 9.28 4.04
N ASP A 214 1.74 9.42 5.22
CA ASP A 214 2.58 10.59 5.53
C ASP A 214 3.78 10.67 4.56
N SER A 215 4.40 9.54 4.23
CA SER A 215 5.46 9.47 3.21
C SER A 215 4.95 9.85 1.82
N ALA A 216 3.74 9.40 1.43
CA ALA A 216 3.14 9.73 0.15
C ALA A 216 2.79 11.22 0.05
N LEU A 217 2.25 11.81 1.11
CA LEU A 217 1.96 13.24 1.18
C LEU A 217 3.24 14.10 1.12
N ALA A 218 4.30 13.66 1.80
CA ALA A 218 5.62 14.31 1.72
C ALA A 218 6.19 14.23 0.30
N ALA A 219 6.08 13.08 -0.37
CA ALA A 219 6.50 12.93 -1.77
C ALA A 219 5.70 13.84 -2.72
N ALA A 220 4.38 13.95 -2.53
CA ALA A 220 3.54 14.86 -3.29
C ALA A 220 3.93 16.34 -3.09
N ALA A 221 4.25 16.73 -1.85
CA ALA A 221 4.70 18.09 -1.54
C ALA A 221 6.07 18.39 -2.18
N LEU A 222 6.99 17.42 -2.19
CA LEU A 222 8.29 17.55 -2.86
C LEU A 222 8.13 17.69 -4.38
N ALA A 223 7.26 16.89 -4.99
CA ALA A 223 6.98 16.97 -6.43
C ALA A 223 6.34 18.31 -6.80
N ALA A 224 5.38 18.79 -6.01
CA ALA A 224 4.80 20.12 -6.20
C ALA A 224 5.84 21.23 -6.12
N LYS A 225 6.72 21.17 -5.12
CA LYS A 225 7.83 22.12 -4.95
C LYS A 225 8.79 22.11 -6.15
N ALA A 226 9.15 20.91 -6.64
CA ALA A 226 9.99 20.77 -7.83
C ALA A 226 9.36 21.40 -9.10
N ALA A 227 8.02 21.38 -9.18
CA ALA A 227 7.24 22.03 -10.23
C ALA A 227 6.92 23.52 -9.96
N ASN A 228 7.51 24.14 -8.92
CA ASN A 228 7.21 25.50 -8.45
C ASN A 228 5.71 25.72 -8.12
N LYS A 229 5.03 24.68 -7.64
CA LYS A 229 3.64 24.74 -7.18
C LYS A 229 3.59 24.71 -5.63
N GLN A 230 2.46 25.15 -5.08
CA GLN A 230 2.22 25.05 -3.64
C GLN A 230 2.04 23.59 -3.19
N SER A 231 2.36 23.30 -1.92
CA SER A 231 2.06 21.99 -1.34
C SER A 231 0.57 21.67 -1.44
N PRO A 232 0.22 20.43 -1.83
CA PRO A 232 -1.18 20.00 -1.94
C PRO A 232 -1.94 20.15 -0.61
N LYS A 233 -3.20 20.56 -0.70
CA LYS A 233 -4.12 20.73 0.45
C LYS A 233 -5.33 19.80 0.37
N ARG A 234 -5.64 19.30 -0.80
CA ARG A 234 -6.79 18.43 -1.08
C ARG A 234 -6.37 17.20 -1.90
N PRO A 235 -5.44 16.37 -1.36
CA PRO A 235 -5.06 15.14 -2.04
C PRO A 235 -6.23 14.16 -2.07
N LEU A 236 -6.34 13.39 -3.16
CA LEU A 236 -7.29 12.30 -3.33
C LEU A 236 -6.54 10.97 -3.30
N ALA A 237 -6.96 10.06 -2.43
CA ALA A 237 -6.51 8.68 -2.48
C ALA A 237 -7.35 7.90 -3.49
N VAL A 238 -6.71 7.02 -4.28
CA VAL A 238 -7.35 6.15 -5.27
C VAL A 238 -6.91 4.72 -5.02
N GLY A 239 -7.85 3.80 -4.88
CA GLY A 239 -7.51 2.39 -4.66
C GLY A 239 -8.70 1.46 -4.77
N ASP A 240 -8.42 0.15 -4.83
CA ASP A 240 -9.41 -0.92 -4.93
C ASP A 240 -9.55 -1.76 -3.65
N GLY A 241 -8.62 -1.62 -2.69
CA GLY A 241 -8.64 -2.34 -1.44
C GLY A 241 -9.41 -1.60 -0.34
N LEU A 242 -10.55 -2.13 0.11
CA LEU A 242 -11.35 -1.50 1.17
C LEU A 242 -10.60 -1.44 2.50
N LEU A 243 -9.90 -2.51 2.89
CA LEU A 243 -9.17 -2.60 4.15
C LEU A 243 -7.78 -1.95 4.11
N THR A 244 -7.22 -1.74 2.93
CA THR A 244 -5.89 -1.16 2.70
C THR A 244 -5.99 0.29 2.26
N ASP A 245 -6.47 0.53 1.04
CA ASP A 245 -6.51 1.85 0.43
C ASP A 245 -7.51 2.78 1.08
N ILE A 246 -8.79 2.35 1.11
CA ILE A 246 -9.87 3.22 1.53
C ILE A 246 -9.81 3.45 3.05
N LYS A 247 -9.65 2.39 3.83
CA LYS A 247 -9.50 2.52 5.28
C LYS A 247 -8.25 3.31 5.67
N GLY A 248 -7.15 3.09 4.96
CA GLY A 248 -5.91 3.83 5.20
C GLY A 248 -6.04 5.31 4.83
N ALA A 249 -6.66 5.64 3.70
CA ALA A 249 -6.99 7.01 3.31
C ALA A 249 -7.84 7.70 4.39
N ASN A 250 -8.89 7.01 4.88
CA ASN A 250 -9.74 7.54 5.96
C ASN A 250 -8.93 7.80 7.24
N GLY A 251 -8.05 6.87 7.64
CA GLY A 251 -7.14 7.04 8.79
C GLY A 251 -6.15 8.19 8.60
N ALA A 252 -5.80 8.51 7.37
CA ALA A 252 -4.96 9.65 7.00
C ALA A 252 -5.74 10.98 6.85
N GLY A 253 -7.07 10.94 6.93
CA GLY A 253 -7.93 12.12 6.75
C GLY A 253 -8.07 12.55 5.29
N LEU A 254 -7.85 11.63 4.34
CA LEU A 254 -7.96 11.88 2.91
C LEU A 254 -9.34 11.49 2.37
N GLU A 255 -9.81 12.23 1.37
CA GLU A 255 -10.89 11.75 0.52
C GLU A 255 -10.41 10.57 -0.33
N ALA A 256 -11.34 9.64 -0.64
CA ALA A 256 -11.02 8.43 -1.38
C ALA A 256 -11.94 8.23 -2.58
N LEU A 257 -11.35 7.82 -3.71
CA LEU A 257 -12.02 7.27 -4.88
C LEU A 257 -11.82 5.75 -4.87
N PHE A 258 -12.90 5.01 -4.74
CA PHE A 258 -12.88 3.55 -4.77
C PHE A 258 -12.98 3.02 -6.20
N ILE A 259 -12.12 2.05 -6.55
CA ILE A 259 -12.11 1.34 -7.84
C ILE A 259 -12.84 0.01 -7.65
N ALA A 260 -14.03 -0.09 -8.24
CA ALA A 260 -14.94 -1.18 -7.94
C ALA A 260 -14.60 -2.51 -8.63
N ASP A 261 -14.04 -2.49 -9.84
CA ASP A 261 -13.71 -3.71 -10.61
C ASP A 261 -12.28 -4.26 -10.26
N GLY A 262 -11.69 -3.81 -9.13
CA GLY A 262 -10.44 -4.32 -8.59
C GLY A 262 -10.61 -5.57 -7.73
N VAL A 263 -9.86 -5.66 -6.61
CA VAL A 263 -9.83 -6.84 -5.73
C VAL A 263 -11.19 -7.26 -5.17
N HIS A 264 -12.15 -6.33 -5.06
CA HIS A 264 -13.52 -6.57 -4.60
C HIS A 264 -14.55 -6.69 -5.72
N GLY A 265 -14.15 -6.91 -6.99
CA GLY A 265 -15.03 -6.82 -8.15
C GLY A 265 -16.34 -7.62 -8.05
N GLU A 266 -16.32 -8.82 -7.48
CA GLU A 266 -17.53 -9.63 -7.26
C GLU A 266 -18.42 -9.04 -6.16
N GLU A 267 -17.85 -8.51 -5.09
CA GLU A 267 -18.58 -7.95 -3.94
C GLU A 267 -19.24 -6.60 -4.27
N THR A 268 -18.84 -5.94 -5.35
CA THR A 268 -19.36 -4.63 -5.77
C THR A 268 -20.64 -4.73 -6.62
N GLN A 269 -21.14 -5.93 -6.82
CA GLN A 269 -22.41 -6.15 -7.54
C GLN A 269 -23.60 -6.28 -6.56
N PRO A 270 -24.75 -5.68 -6.85
CA PRO A 270 -25.05 -4.77 -7.97
C PRO A 270 -24.34 -3.41 -7.81
N TYR A 271 -23.90 -2.81 -8.92
CA TYR A 271 -23.21 -1.53 -8.93
C TYR A 271 -24.18 -0.36 -8.72
N THR A 272 -24.60 -0.14 -7.48
CA THR A 272 -25.50 0.95 -7.04
C THR A 272 -24.91 1.69 -5.83
N GLY A 273 -25.35 2.93 -5.61
CA GLY A 273 -24.88 3.73 -4.48
C GLY A 273 -25.21 3.11 -3.13
N GLU A 274 -26.43 2.54 -2.98
CA GLU A 274 -26.87 1.87 -1.76
C GLU A 274 -26.04 0.62 -1.46
N HIS A 275 -25.73 -0.17 -2.50
CA HIS A 275 -24.89 -1.34 -2.32
C HIS A 275 -23.47 -0.98 -1.93
N MET A 276 -22.88 0.04 -2.58
CA MET A 276 -21.55 0.55 -2.21
C MET A 276 -21.51 1.08 -0.79
N GLU A 277 -22.52 1.83 -0.35
CA GLU A 277 -22.60 2.31 1.03
C GLU A 277 -22.67 1.14 2.02
N SER A 278 -23.51 0.12 1.75
CA SER A 278 -23.60 -1.10 2.56
C SER A 278 -22.25 -1.83 2.64
N LEU A 279 -21.55 -1.94 1.51
CA LEU A 279 -20.23 -2.53 1.41
C LEU A 279 -19.22 -1.76 2.28
N PHE A 280 -19.19 -0.44 2.16
CA PHE A 280 -18.29 0.41 2.95
C PHE A 280 -18.55 0.31 4.45
N LEU A 281 -19.83 0.28 4.87
CA LEU A 281 -20.20 0.11 6.26
C LEU A 281 -19.70 -1.24 6.81
N ARG A 282 -19.84 -2.32 6.04
CA ARG A 282 -19.36 -3.66 6.43
C ARG A 282 -17.86 -3.69 6.69
N PHE A 283 -17.07 -2.94 5.92
CA PHE A 283 -15.62 -2.87 6.07
C PHE A 283 -15.14 -1.73 6.97
N GLY A 284 -16.04 -0.88 7.48
CA GLY A 284 -15.68 0.32 8.25
C GLY A 284 -14.84 1.29 7.43
N ALA A 285 -15.15 1.41 6.13
CA ALA A 285 -14.49 2.26 5.16
C ALA A 285 -15.45 3.34 4.65
N LYS A 286 -14.93 4.40 4.02
CA LYS A 286 -15.73 5.47 3.43
C LYS A 286 -15.02 6.02 2.19
N ALA A 287 -15.71 6.03 1.04
CA ALA A 287 -15.25 6.70 -0.17
C ALA A 287 -16.26 7.78 -0.59
N SER A 288 -15.77 8.92 -1.06
CA SER A 288 -16.61 10.02 -1.56
C SER A 288 -17.13 9.74 -2.97
N ALA A 289 -16.39 8.96 -3.75
CA ALA A 289 -16.76 8.57 -5.10
C ALA A 289 -16.35 7.12 -5.40
N VAL A 290 -17.02 6.52 -6.36
CA VAL A 290 -16.76 5.16 -6.88
C VAL A 290 -16.75 5.21 -8.39
N THR A 291 -15.79 4.54 -9.01
CA THR A 291 -15.77 4.24 -10.44
C THR A 291 -15.43 2.77 -10.67
N ARG A 292 -15.82 2.20 -11.81
CA ARG A 292 -15.49 0.81 -12.10
C ARG A 292 -13.98 0.59 -12.24
N ALA A 293 -13.33 1.41 -13.06
CA ALA A 293 -11.90 1.38 -13.30
C ALA A 293 -11.38 2.80 -13.36
N LEU A 294 -10.08 2.99 -13.08
CA LEU A 294 -9.45 4.30 -13.19
C LEU A 294 -9.38 4.69 -14.67
N LYS A 295 -10.04 5.76 -15.02
CA LYS A 295 -10.01 6.43 -16.33
C LYS A 295 -10.32 7.90 -16.18
N TRP A 296 -10.02 8.66 -17.22
CA TRP A 296 -10.28 10.11 -17.21
C TRP A 296 -11.74 10.47 -17.41
#